data_ab1898d679cbb65ff5bddd3def9f46da
#
_entry.id   ab1898d679cbb65ff5bddd3def9f46da
#
_cell.length_a   1.000
_cell.length_b   1.000
_cell.length_c   1.000
_cell.angle_alpha   90.00
_cell.angle_beta   90.00
_cell.angle_gamma   90.00
#
_symmetry.space_group_name_H-M   'P 1'
#
loop_
_entity.id
_entity.type
_entity.pdbx_description
1 polymer ?
#
loop_
_entity_poly.entity_id
_entity_poly.type
_entity_poly.pdbx_seq_one_letter_code
_entity_poly.pdbx_strand_id
1 'polypeptide(L)'
;MGEAMRILEKTMLLELSYPTSSTILPLLQDIKKSPKLFWLDTGLVNYFAGFQKELFGNEDISSFWKGKIAEHIIGQELLTLTDKVSAKRIYWIRDSRNSQAEVDFLYQFKGMLVAVEVKSGSNAKLKSLHKFMETANCNFAIRFWNQPFSTDIIQLSETKQYTLYNLPFYYACVLDQFLEKNV
;
A
#
# COMPACT_ATOMS: atom_id res chain seq x y z
N MET A 1 21.84 -0.85 9.49
CA MET A 1 21.65 -0.82 8.04
C MET A 1 22.90 -0.26 7.40
N GLY A 2 23.51 -0.96 6.44
CA GLY A 2 24.85 -0.63 5.93
C GLY A 2 24.87 0.64 5.09
N GLU A 3 26.06 1.20 4.94
CA GLU A 3 26.31 2.40 4.11
C GLU A 3 25.84 2.21 2.66
N ALA A 4 25.99 1.00 2.10
CA ALA A 4 25.54 0.66 0.76
C ALA A 4 24.03 0.92 0.55
N MET A 5 23.17 0.56 1.53
CA MET A 5 21.71 0.81 1.43
C MET A 5 21.39 2.31 1.43
N ARG A 6 22.14 3.11 2.20
CA ARG A 6 21.99 4.57 2.20
C ARG A 6 22.41 5.21 0.88
N ILE A 7 23.45 4.67 0.25
CA ILE A 7 23.91 5.14 -1.07
C ILE A 7 22.84 4.83 -2.11
N LEU A 8 22.30 3.59 -2.13
CA LEU A 8 21.24 3.18 -3.04
C LEU A 8 19.96 4.02 -2.84
N GLU A 9 19.63 4.37 -1.60
CA GLU A 9 18.50 5.26 -1.31
C GLU A 9 18.75 6.69 -1.81
N LYS A 10 19.97 7.23 -1.60
CA LYS A 10 20.36 8.57 -2.11
C LYS A 10 20.36 8.64 -3.64
N THR A 11 20.66 7.56 -4.32
CA THR A 11 20.59 7.47 -5.79
C THR A 11 19.19 7.16 -6.32
N MET A 12 18.19 7.06 -5.42
CA MET A 12 16.81 6.73 -5.74
C MET A 12 16.62 5.35 -6.41
N LEU A 13 17.61 4.47 -6.34
CA LEU A 13 17.47 3.09 -6.84
C LEU A 13 16.59 2.22 -5.93
N LEU A 14 16.47 2.61 -4.68
CA LEU A 14 15.52 2.03 -3.73
C LEU A 14 14.99 3.09 -2.77
N GLU A 15 13.89 2.78 -2.14
CA GLU A 15 13.30 3.54 -1.05
C GLU A 15 13.17 2.66 0.19
N LEU A 16 13.52 3.23 1.34
CA LEU A 16 13.24 2.65 2.64
C LEU A 16 11.97 3.29 3.19
N SER A 17 10.85 2.58 3.02
CA SER A 17 9.56 3.01 3.52
C SER A 17 9.40 2.60 4.98
N TYR A 18 9.32 3.57 5.88
CA TYR A 18 9.14 3.33 7.30
C TYR A 18 7.67 3.39 7.69
N PRO A 19 7.25 2.61 8.69
CA PRO A 19 5.87 2.62 9.15
C PRO A 19 5.52 3.84 9.97
N THR A 20 4.22 4.03 10.16
CA THR A 20 3.65 4.85 11.23
C THR A 20 2.63 4.05 12.03
N SER A 21 2.45 4.38 13.30
CA SER A 21 1.32 3.92 14.10
C SER A 21 0.20 4.98 14.19
N SER A 22 0.44 6.18 13.65
CA SER A 22 -0.55 7.25 13.61
C SER A 22 -1.70 6.93 12.66
N THR A 23 -2.91 7.32 13.05
CA THR A 23 -4.12 7.27 12.22
C THR A 23 -4.64 8.67 11.88
N ILE A 24 -3.84 9.70 12.14
CA ILE A 24 -4.15 11.12 11.86
C ILE A 24 -2.96 11.80 11.19
N LEU A 25 -3.25 12.87 10.43
CA LEU A 25 -2.23 13.73 9.83
C LEU A 25 -1.66 14.74 10.84
N PRO A 26 -0.40 15.15 10.70
CA PRO A 26 0.58 14.69 9.71
C PRO A 26 1.13 13.30 10.02
N LEU A 27 1.42 12.51 8.98
CA LEU A 27 2.04 11.20 9.15
C LEU A 27 3.54 11.37 9.44
N LEU A 28 3.99 10.79 10.55
CA LEU A 28 5.40 10.74 10.92
C LEU A 28 5.88 9.30 10.85
N GLN A 29 6.95 9.09 10.10
CA GLN A 29 7.60 7.78 9.97
C GLN A 29 8.34 7.40 11.25
N ASP A 30 8.16 6.18 11.73
CA ASP A 30 8.93 5.63 12.85
C ASP A 30 10.20 4.94 12.31
N ILE A 31 11.30 5.71 12.21
CA ILE A 31 12.60 5.23 11.73
C ILE A 31 13.28 4.22 12.66
N LYS A 32 12.75 3.96 13.84
CA LYS A 32 13.24 2.92 14.78
C LYS A 32 12.71 1.54 14.43
N LYS A 33 11.65 1.47 13.62
CA LYS A 33 11.07 0.21 13.12
C LYS A 33 11.79 -0.24 11.85
N SER A 34 11.64 -1.50 11.50
CA SER A 34 12.17 -2.04 10.24
C SER A 34 11.41 -1.48 9.05
N PRO A 35 12.10 -0.91 8.05
CA PRO A 35 11.44 -0.42 6.85
C PRO A 35 11.07 -1.56 5.90
N LYS A 36 10.07 -1.32 5.04
CA LYS A 36 9.91 -2.04 3.77
C LYS A 36 10.89 -1.48 2.76
N LEU A 37 11.40 -2.35 1.90
CA LEU A 37 12.28 -1.96 0.81
C LEU A 37 11.50 -1.98 -0.50
N PHE A 38 11.49 -0.85 -1.19
CA PHE A 38 10.92 -0.72 -2.52
C PHE A 38 12.05 -0.37 -3.51
N TRP A 39 12.12 -1.11 -4.60
CA TRP A 39 13.02 -0.80 -5.70
C TRP A 39 12.43 0.28 -6.60
N LEU A 40 13.29 0.98 -7.34
CA LEU A 40 12.88 1.96 -8.35
C LEU A 40 11.95 1.34 -9.40
N ASP A 41 12.18 0.09 -9.74
CA ASP A 41 11.52 -0.56 -10.86
C ASP A 41 11.11 -2.00 -10.53
N THR A 42 9.90 -2.40 -10.93
CA THR A 42 9.37 -3.75 -10.69
C THR A 42 10.14 -4.81 -11.49
N GLY A 43 10.72 -4.44 -12.64
CA GLY A 43 11.59 -5.34 -13.42
C GLY A 43 12.84 -5.73 -12.65
N LEU A 44 13.43 -4.82 -11.85
CA LEU A 44 14.54 -5.15 -10.95
C LEU A 44 14.11 -6.17 -9.89
N VAL A 45 12.92 -6.00 -9.31
CA VAL A 45 12.37 -6.99 -8.34
C VAL A 45 12.26 -8.36 -8.99
N ASN A 46 11.67 -8.43 -10.18
CA ASN A 46 11.47 -9.69 -10.90
C ASN A 46 12.80 -10.32 -11.32
N TYR A 47 13.77 -9.50 -11.75
CA TYR A 47 15.10 -9.97 -12.11
C TYR A 47 15.82 -10.61 -10.92
N PHE A 48 15.88 -9.92 -9.78
CA PHE A 48 16.54 -10.44 -8.58
C PHE A 48 15.80 -11.63 -7.95
N ALA A 49 14.49 -11.70 -8.12
CA ALA A 49 13.69 -12.85 -7.68
C ALA A 49 13.79 -14.07 -8.62
N GLY A 50 14.41 -13.91 -9.81
CA GLY A 50 14.58 -15.00 -10.77
C GLY A 50 13.32 -15.38 -11.54
N PHE A 51 12.28 -14.52 -11.56
CA PHE A 51 10.96 -14.82 -12.17
C PHE A 51 10.83 -14.46 -13.64
N GLN A 52 11.91 -14.15 -14.32
CA GLN A 52 11.84 -13.76 -15.74
C GLN A 52 11.24 -14.85 -16.62
N LYS A 53 11.59 -16.12 -16.39
CA LYS A 53 11.07 -17.24 -17.18
C LYS A 53 9.58 -17.44 -16.95
N GLU A 54 9.13 -17.39 -15.72
CA GLU A 54 7.73 -17.56 -15.33
C GLU A 54 6.86 -16.42 -15.89
N LEU A 55 7.36 -15.18 -15.83
CA LEU A 55 6.66 -14.00 -16.38
C LEU A 55 6.50 -14.07 -17.90
N PHE A 56 7.53 -14.53 -18.63
CA PHE A 56 7.48 -14.67 -20.09
C PHE A 56 6.93 -16.01 -20.55
N GLY A 57 6.98 -17.06 -19.70
CA GLY A 57 6.57 -18.42 -20.03
C GLY A 57 5.12 -18.76 -19.71
N ASN A 58 4.32 -17.84 -19.18
CA ASN A 58 2.97 -18.08 -18.63
C ASN A 58 2.92 -19.14 -17.53
N GLU A 59 4.01 -19.35 -16.82
CA GLU A 59 4.04 -20.25 -15.67
C GLU A 59 3.40 -19.60 -14.42
N ASP A 60 2.88 -20.44 -13.54
CA ASP A 60 2.11 -19.93 -12.39
C ASP A 60 3.05 -19.46 -11.29
N ILE A 61 3.19 -18.13 -11.15
CA ILE A 61 3.93 -17.50 -10.06
C ILE A 61 3.18 -17.77 -8.74
N SER A 62 3.90 -18.14 -7.68
CA SER A 62 3.28 -18.37 -6.38
C SER A 62 2.45 -17.16 -5.91
N SER A 63 1.37 -17.44 -5.19
CA SER A 63 0.46 -16.38 -4.69
C SER A 63 1.16 -15.35 -3.80
N PHE A 64 2.20 -15.76 -3.09
CA PHE A 64 3.03 -14.85 -2.28
C PHE A 64 3.70 -13.78 -3.13
N TRP A 65 4.35 -14.19 -4.24
CA TRP A 65 5.04 -13.25 -5.13
C TRP A 65 4.07 -12.39 -5.94
N LYS A 66 2.94 -12.93 -6.38
CA LYS A 66 1.87 -12.12 -6.99
C LYS A 66 1.45 -10.99 -6.07
N GLY A 67 1.31 -11.25 -4.77
CA GLY A 67 1.02 -10.23 -3.75
C GLY A 67 2.11 -9.16 -3.65
N LYS A 68 3.38 -9.57 -3.58
CA LYS A 68 4.51 -8.65 -3.47
C LYS A 68 4.71 -7.79 -4.71
N ILE A 69 4.55 -8.36 -5.90
CA ILE A 69 4.62 -7.62 -7.16
C ILE A 69 3.47 -6.62 -7.24
N ALA A 70 2.25 -7.01 -6.89
CA ALA A 70 1.09 -6.12 -6.87
C ALA A 70 1.29 -4.95 -5.89
N GLU A 71 1.74 -5.22 -4.67
CA GLU A 71 2.08 -4.19 -3.67
C GLU A 71 3.14 -3.23 -4.23
N HIS A 72 4.18 -3.75 -4.88
CA HIS A 72 5.24 -2.94 -5.46
C HIS A 72 4.72 -2.04 -6.59
N ILE A 73 3.93 -2.58 -7.53
CA ILE A 73 3.33 -1.81 -8.63
C ILE A 73 2.44 -0.69 -8.09
N ILE A 74 1.52 -1.01 -7.19
CA ILE A 74 0.64 0.00 -6.59
C ILE A 74 1.45 1.06 -5.85
N GLY A 75 2.48 0.66 -5.10
CA GLY A 75 3.37 1.60 -4.43
C GLY A 75 4.09 2.53 -5.40
N GLN A 76 4.47 2.08 -6.59
CA GLN A 76 5.06 2.91 -7.64
C GLN A 76 4.03 3.90 -8.19
N GLU A 77 2.83 3.43 -8.52
CA GLU A 77 1.76 4.31 -9.03
C GLU A 77 1.40 5.40 -8.02
N LEU A 78 1.23 5.06 -6.73
CA LEU A 78 0.95 6.05 -5.68
C LEU A 78 2.05 7.12 -5.56
N LEU A 79 3.31 6.75 -5.81
CA LEU A 79 4.42 7.70 -5.78
C LEU A 79 4.35 8.69 -6.95
N THR A 80 3.85 8.28 -8.12
CA THR A 80 3.72 9.15 -9.30
C THR A 80 2.61 10.20 -9.18
N LEU A 81 1.66 10.01 -8.25
CA LEU A 81 0.57 10.96 -8.02
C LEU A 81 1.00 12.20 -7.24
N THR A 82 2.23 12.24 -6.75
CA THR A 82 2.75 13.38 -5.98
C THR A 82 3.79 14.16 -6.76
N ASP A 83 3.71 15.48 -6.73
CA ASP A 83 4.69 16.39 -7.34
C ASP A 83 5.99 16.52 -6.53
N LYS A 84 6.05 15.88 -5.36
CA LYS A 84 7.19 15.99 -4.45
C LYS A 84 8.22 14.91 -4.74
N VAL A 85 9.39 15.27 -5.27
CA VAL A 85 10.52 14.37 -5.49
C VAL A 85 10.96 13.63 -4.21
N SER A 86 10.78 14.26 -3.06
CA SER A 86 11.12 13.67 -1.75
C SER A 86 9.98 12.90 -1.10
N ALA A 87 8.86 12.69 -1.80
CA ALA A 87 7.74 11.94 -1.26
C ALA A 87 8.17 10.51 -0.93
N LYS A 88 7.71 10.03 0.20
CA LYS A 88 7.96 8.67 0.70
C LYS A 88 6.66 7.93 0.84
N ARG A 89 6.67 6.65 0.48
CA ARG A 89 5.58 5.74 0.82
C ARG A 89 5.58 5.50 2.31
N ILE A 90 4.41 5.48 2.91
CA ILE A 90 4.22 5.22 4.35
C ILE A 90 3.21 4.09 4.46
N TYR A 91 3.47 3.12 5.31
CA TYR A 91 2.54 2.08 5.66
C TYR A 91 2.18 2.16 7.15
N TRP A 92 1.04 1.60 7.52
CA TRP A 92 0.62 1.61 8.91
C TRP A 92 0.88 0.27 9.57
N ILE A 93 1.33 0.34 10.82
CA ILE A 93 1.40 -0.81 11.72
C ILE A 93 0.69 -0.50 13.02
N ARG A 94 0.06 -1.50 13.60
CA ARG A 94 -0.49 -1.36 14.94
C ARG A 94 0.65 -1.37 15.96
N ASP A 95 0.72 -0.34 16.80
CA ASP A 95 1.68 -0.30 17.90
C ASP A 95 1.17 -1.17 19.08
N SER A 96 1.39 -2.48 18.97
CA SER A 96 0.99 -3.47 19.98
C SER A 96 1.99 -4.62 19.96
N ARG A 97 2.41 -5.05 21.17
CA ARG A 97 3.36 -6.16 21.31
C ARG A 97 2.85 -7.49 20.74
N ASN A 98 1.53 -7.67 20.63
CA ASN A 98 0.90 -8.94 20.26
C ASN A 98 0.12 -8.88 18.93
N SER A 99 0.24 -7.81 18.14
CA SER A 99 -0.53 -7.66 16.90
C SER A 99 0.37 -7.23 15.75
N GLN A 100 0.36 -8.02 14.69
CA GLN A 100 1.05 -7.73 13.43
C GLN A 100 0.11 -7.15 12.37
N ALA A 101 -0.86 -6.32 12.81
CA ALA A 101 -1.75 -5.67 11.86
C ALA A 101 -1.00 -4.60 11.07
N GLU A 102 -1.10 -4.65 9.75
CA GLU A 102 -0.42 -3.77 8.81
C GLU A 102 -1.40 -3.37 7.69
N VAL A 103 -1.41 -2.09 7.30
CA VAL A 103 -2.05 -1.58 6.08
C VAL A 103 -0.96 -1.20 5.10
N ASP A 104 -1.07 -1.65 3.85
CA ASP A 104 0.01 -1.61 2.88
C ASP A 104 0.50 -0.19 2.58
N PHE A 105 -0.43 0.78 2.42
CA PHE A 105 -0.07 2.18 2.23
C PHE A 105 -1.06 3.11 2.94
N LEU A 106 -0.53 4.25 3.37
CA LEU A 106 -1.30 5.43 3.76
C LEU A 106 -1.07 6.53 2.74
N TYR A 107 -2.13 6.94 2.06
CA TYR A 107 -2.10 7.98 1.04
C TYR A 107 -2.76 9.25 1.57
N GLN A 108 -2.19 10.40 1.29
CA GLN A 108 -2.75 11.69 1.68
C GLN A 108 -3.37 12.38 0.46
N PHE A 109 -4.67 12.61 0.51
CA PHE A 109 -5.40 13.30 -0.54
C PHE A 109 -6.14 14.51 0.03
N LYS A 110 -5.81 15.72 -0.42
CA LYS A 110 -6.46 17.00 -0.02
C LYS A 110 -6.70 17.13 1.50
N GLY A 111 -5.72 16.75 2.30
CA GLY A 111 -5.83 16.80 3.76
C GLY A 111 -6.58 15.64 4.40
N MET A 112 -7.06 14.69 3.63
CA MET A 112 -7.66 13.44 4.11
C MET A 112 -6.62 12.32 4.12
N LEU A 113 -6.77 11.42 5.07
CA LEU A 113 -5.97 10.19 5.14
C LEU A 113 -6.74 9.05 4.49
N VAL A 114 -6.12 8.40 3.52
CA VAL A 114 -6.69 7.29 2.76
C VAL A 114 -5.89 6.03 3.05
N ALA A 115 -6.53 5.02 3.63
CA ALA A 115 -5.94 3.70 3.80
C ALA A 115 -6.06 2.90 2.50
N VAL A 116 -4.94 2.35 2.05
CA VAL A 116 -4.85 1.57 0.81
C VAL A 116 -4.33 0.18 1.12
N GLU A 117 -5.10 -0.81 0.74
CA GLU A 117 -4.76 -2.24 0.86
C GLU A 117 -4.63 -2.85 -0.53
N VAL A 118 -3.65 -3.74 -0.72
CA VAL A 118 -3.39 -4.40 -2.01
C VAL A 118 -3.59 -5.90 -1.86
N LYS A 119 -4.42 -6.48 -2.72
CA LYS A 119 -4.72 -7.92 -2.69
C LYS A 119 -4.68 -8.51 -4.10
N SER A 120 -3.81 -9.48 -4.32
CA SER A 120 -3.71 -10.20 -5.60
C SER A 120 -4.70 -11.35 -5.74
N GLY A 121 -5.34 -11.79 -4.63
CA GLY A 121 -6.30 -12.90 -4.60
C GLY A 121 -7.74 -12.46 -4.33
N SER A 122 -8.72 -13.29 -4.70
CA SER A 122 -10.15 -13.00 -4.54
C SER A 122 -10.67 -13.06 -3.10
N ASN A 123 -10.03 -13.83 -2.21
CA ASN A 123 -10.52 -14.11 -0.85
C ASN A 123 -9.66 -13.46 0.25
N ALA A 124 -9.20 -12.27 0.02
CA ALA A 124 -8.30 -11.61 0.95
C ALA A 124 -9.03 -11.03 2.17
N LYS A 125 -8.68 -11.53 3.34
CA LYS A 125 -9.16 -11.00 4.62
C LYS A 125 -8.61 -9.60 4.85
N LEU A 126 -9.47 -8.65 5.25
CA LEU A 126 -9.13 -7.25 5.50
C LEU A 126 -9.00 -6.93 7.00
N LYS A 127 -8.61 -7.91 7.82
CA LYS A 127 -8.56 -7.73 9.28
C LYS A 127 -7.68 -6.55 9.72
N SER A 128 -6.56 -6.33 9.07
CA SER A 128 -5.67 -5.21 9.39
C SER A 128 -6.28 -3.87 9.02
N LEU A 129 -6.88 -3.80 7.82
CA LEU A 129 -7.59 -2.60 7.37
C LEU A 129 -8.75 -2.27 8.31
N HIS A 130 -9.55 -3.26 8.74
CA HIS A 130 -10.62 -3.04 9.72
C HIS A 130 -10.07 -2.48 11.03
N LYS A 131 -8.94 -3.02 11.52
CA LYS A 131 -8.28 -2.51 12.73
C LYS A 131 -7.82 -1.06 12.61
N PHE A 132 -7.30 -0.68 11.46
CA PHE A 132 -6.97 0.70 11.16
C PHE A 132 -8.23 1.57 11.17
N MET A 133 -9.25 1.17 10.43
CA MET A 133 -10.50 1.91 10.29
C MET A 133 -11.29 2.04 11.61
N GLU A 134 -11.12 1.11 12.56
CA GLU A 134 -11.69 1.23 13.92
C GLU A 134 -11.21 2.49 14.65
N THR A 135 -9.94 2.87 14.42
CA THR A 135 -9.28 3.97 15.16
C THR A 135 -9.10 5.24 14.33
N ALA A 136 -9.01 5.13 13.02
CA ALA A 136 -8.83 6.27 12.13
C ALA A 136 -10.10 7.11 12.00
N ASN A 137 -9.94 8.42 11.87
CA ASN A 137 -11.04 9.34 11.58
C ASN A 137 -11.24 9.48 10.07
N CYS A 138 -11.53 8.37 9.41
CA CYS A 138 -11.88 8.33 8.00
C CYS A 138 -13.05 7.36 7.80
N ASN A 139 -13.85 7.62 6.79
CA ASN A 139 -15.10 6.91 6.51
C ASN A 139 -15.07 6.13 5.19
N PHE A 140 -13.89 6.04 4.57
CA PHE A 140 -13.67 5.21 3.40
C PHE A 140 -12.24 4.68 3.37
N ALA A 141 -12.03 3.60 2.60
CA ALA A 141 -10.74 3.00 2.31
C ALA A 141 -10.72 2.47 0.87
N ILE A 142 -9.52 2.27 0.35
CA ILE A 142 -9.30 1.73 -0.99
C ILE A 142 -8.71 0.32 -0.87
N ARG A 143 -9.25 -0.62 -1.64
CA ARG A 143 -8.60 -1.90 -1.90
C ARG A 143 -8.30 -2.02 -3.39
N PHE A 144 -7.04 -2.17 -3.74
CA PHE A 144 -6.63 -2.59 -5.07
C PHE A 144 -6.63 -4.11 -5.17
N TRP A 145 -7.30 -4.66 -6.20
CA TRP A 145 -7.46 -6.09 -6.36
C TRP A 145 -7.57 -6.53 -7.82
N ASN A 146 -7.49 -7.82 -8.06
CA ASN A 146 -7.60 -8.40 -9.39
C ASN A 146 -9.04 -8.81 -9.73
N GLN A 147 -10.00 -7.91 -9.50
CA GLN A 147 -11.42 -8.11 -9.81
C GLN A 147 -12.03 -6.80 -10.28
N PRO A 148 -13.23 -6.78 -10.89
CA PRO A 148 -13.92 -5.55 -11.29
C PRO A 148 -14.15 -4.59 -10.13
N PHE A 149 -14.39 -3.32 -10.48
CA PHE A 149 -14.80 -2.29 -9.54
C PHE A 149 -16.04 -2.71 -8.76
N SER A 150 -16.00 -2.52 -7.45
CA SER A 150 -17.18 -2.63 -6.59
C SER A 150 -17.05 -1.72 -5.37
N THR A 151 -18.17 -1.50 -4.70
CA THR A 151 -18.22 -0.72 -3.47
C THR A 151 -18.96 -1.53 -2.41
N ASP A 152 -18.33 -1.67 -1.24
CA ASP A 152 -18.91 -2.38 -0.10
C ASP A 152 -19.06 -1.41 1.07
N ILE A 153 -20.16 -1.50 1.81
CA ILE A 153 -20.32 -0.83 3.10
C ILE A 153 -19.95 -1.83 4.19
N ILE A 154 -18.91 -1.52 4.92
CA ILE A 154 -18.36 -2.40 5.97
C ILE A 154 -18.78 -1.86 7.34
N GLN A 155 -19.55 -2.65 8.06
CA GLN A 155 -19.91 -2.36 9.46
C GLN A 155 -18.81 -2.86 10.39
N LEU A 156 -18.19 -1.95 11.17
CA LEU A 156 -17.15 -2.27 12.16
C LEU A 156 -17.76 -2.46 13.55
N SER A 157 -18.77 -1.67 13.89
CA SER A 157 -19.52 -1.72 15.15
C SER A 157 -20.91 -1.16 14.95
N GLU A 158 -21.76 -1.12 15.98
CA GLU A 158 -23.10 -0.53 15.90
C GLU A 158 -23.09 0.95 15.47
N THR A 159 -22.01 1.68 15.78
CA THR A 159 -21.90 3.12 15.54
C THR A 159 -20.89 3.50 14.46
N LYS A 160 -20.11 2.55 13.94
CA LYS A 160 -19.04 2.85 12.98
C LYS A 160 -19.09 1.95 11.75
N GLN A 161 -19.18 2.60 10.60
CA GLN A 161 -19.08 1.96 9.28
C GLN A 161 -18.13 2.75 8.39
N TYR A 162 -17.66 2.14 7.33
CA TYR A 162 -16.91 2.82 6.28
C TYR A 162 -17.22 2.23 4.90
N THR A 163 -16.98 3.03 3.87
CA THR A 163 -17.10 2.62 2.48
C THR A 163 -15.76 2.02 2.02
N LEU A 164 -15.78 0.80 1.51
CA LEU A 164 -14.64 0.17 0.87
C LEU A 164 -14.81 0.25 -0.64
N TYR A 165 -13.95 1.03 -1.29
CA TYR A 165 -13.87 1.05 -2.75
C TYR A 165 -12.88 -0.03 -3.22
N ASN A 166 -13.37 -1.01 -3.94
CA ASN A 166 -12.57 -2.07 -4.51
C ASN A 166 -12.24 -1.71 -5.95
N LEU A 167 -10.99 -1.37 -6.21
CA LEU A 167 -10.52 -0.86 -7.48
C LEU A 167 -9.62 -1.90 -8.17
N PRO A 168 -9.83 -2.17 -9.47
CA PRO A 168 -8.83 -2.86 -10.28
C PRO A 168 -7.49 -2.14 -10.22
N PHE A 169 -6.37 -2.87 -10.34
CA PHE A 169 -5.02 -2.30 -10.22
C PHE A 169 -4.76 -1.10 -11.12
N TYR A 170 -5.32 -1.08 -12.33
CA TYR A 170 -5.14 0.04 -13.27
C TYR A 170 -5.79 1.35 -12.84
N TYR A 171 -6.64 1.37 -11.81
CA TYR A 171 -7.12 2.62 -11.23
C TYR A 171 -6.06 3.36 -10.41
N ALA A 172 -4.94 2.72 -10.08
CA ALA A 172 -3.92 3.34 -9.24
C ALA A 172 -3.35 4.61 -9.88
N CYS A 173 -3.12 4.63 -11.19
CA CYS A 173 -2.59 5.79 -11.91
C CYS A 173 -3.59 6.97 -12.01
N VAL A 174 -4.87 6.76 -11.70
CA VAL A 174 -5.93 7.78 -11.72
C VAL A 174 -6.65 7.91 -10.37
N LEU A 175 -6.00 7.46 -9.29
CA LEU A 175 -6.62 7.44 -7.96
C LEU A 175 -7.11 8.83 -7.52
N ASP A 176 -6.34 9.89 -7.77
CA ASP A 176 -6.75 11.25 -7.42
C ASP A 176 -8.03 11.67 -8.13
N GLN A 177 -8.15 11.38 -9.42
CA GLN A 177 -9.35 11.68 -10.20
C GLN A 177 -10.55 10.85 -9.71
N PHE A 178 -10.31 9.62 -9.29
CA PHE A 178 -11.35 8.78 -8.68
C PHE A 178 -11.82 9.37 -7.35
N LEU A 179 -10.90 9.75 -6.47
CA LEU A 179 -11.21 10.37 -5.18
C LEU A 179 -11.94 11.69 -5.34
N GLU A 180 -11.56 12.54 -6.30
CA GLU A 180 -12.24 13.81 -6.58
C GLU A 180 -13.72 13.66 -6.94
N LYS A 181 -14.09 12.54 -7.54
CA LYS A 181 -15.48 12.29 -8.00
C LYS A 181 -16.34 11.55 -6.98
N ASN A 182 -15.72 10.84 -6.02
CA ASN A 182 -16.45 9.88 -5.17
C ASN A 182 -16.35 10.18 -3.67
N VAL A 183 -15.53 11.16 -3.26
CA VAL A 183 -15.27 11.47 -1.84
C VAL A 183 -15.47 12.95 -1.51
#